data_ae6a118b30d2325f1f1afebfd3c6ba0c
#
_entry.id   ae6a118b30d2325f1f1afebfd3c6ba0c
#
_cell.length_a   1.000
_cell.length_b   1.000
_cell.length_c   1.000
_cell.angle_alpha   90.00
_cell.angle_beta   90.00
_cell.angle_gamma   90.00
#
_symmetry.space_group_name_H-M   'P 1'
#
loop_
_entity.id
_entity.type
_entity.pdbx_description
1 polymer ?
#
loop_
_entity_poly.entity_id
_entity_poly.type
_entity_poly.pdbx_seq_one_letter_code
_entity_poly.pdbx_strand_id
1 'polypeptide(L)'
;MAFEELHDNWLTVYKLNERGEEVWHYNAEIIENGANFVCVRALFVGRRDEVRSGFMVFRRGDVMTEWFFNDRWYNIFRVQDGANGALKGFYCNITRPAQLSEEVVTAEDLALDVLVAPNGEITLLDEEEFEAMPLSAEDRTQAWAAVEQLKQRVVARTPPFDELGH
;
A
#
# COMPACT_ATOMS: atom_id res chain seq x y z
N MET A 1 -6.12 30.44 -6.02
CA MET A 1 -5.25 29.33 -6.46
C MET A 1 -5.58 28.98 -7.90
N ALA A 2 -4.60 28.92 -8.74
CA ALA A 2 -4.77 28.53 -10.13
C ALA A 2 -5.15 27.04 -10.22
N PHE A 3 -6.02 26.70 -11.16
CA PHE A 3 -6.45 25.32 -11.39
C PHE A 3 -5.26 24.39 -11.69
N GLU A 4 -4.25 24.91 -12.38
CA GLU A 4 -3.01 24.17 -12.70
C GLU A 4 -2.22 23.76 -11.47
N GLU A 5 -2.21 24.58 -10.41
CA GLU A 5 -1.52 24.25 -9.15
C GLU A 5 -2.14 23.04 -8.44
N LEU A 6 -3.46 22.85 -8.58
CA LEU A 6 -4.15 21.69 -8.04
C LEU A 6 -3.76 20.40 -8.77
N HIS A 7 -3.52 20.50 -10.08
CA HIS A 7 -3.11 19.34 -10.90
C HIS A 7 -1.66 18.91 -10.61
N ASP A 8 -0.77 19.85 -10.34
CA ASP A 8 0.65 19.57 -10.08
C ASP A 8 0.88 18.75 -8.81
N ASN A 9 -0.10 18.70 -7.89
CA ASN A 9 -0.04 17.95 -6.63
C ASN A 9 -0.72 16.58 -6.72
N TRP A 10 -1.16 16.16 -7.89
CA TRP A 10 -1.88 14.91 -8.07
C TRP A 10 -1.14 14.00 -9.03
N LEU A 11 -1.21 12.70 -8.76
CA LEU A 11 -0.74 11.67 -9.66
C LEU A 11 -1.79 10.57 -9.79
N THR A 12 -1.59 9.68 -10.76
CA THR A 12 -2.43 8.49 -10.93
C THR A 12 -1.64 7.26 -10.50
N VAL A 13 -2.26 6.45 -9.64
CA VAL A 13 -1.71 5.16 -9.21
C VAL A 13 -2.37 4.07 -10.03
N TYR A 14 -1.55 3.25 -10.68
CA TYR A 14 -2.00 2.06 -11.40
C TYR A 14 -1.60 0.82 -10.64
N LYS A 15 -2.60 0.06 -10.20
CA LYS A 15 -2.39 -1.27 -9.64
C LYS A 15 -2.34 -2.27 -10.79
N LEU A 16 -1.23 -2.99 -10.90
CA LEU A 16 -1.03 -4.00 -11.94
C LEU A 16 -1.01 -5.39 -11.29
N ASN A 17 -1.30 -6.42 -12.08
CA ASN A 17 -1.12 -7.81 -11.64
C ASN A 17 0.34 -8.25 -11.88
N GLU A 18 0.65 -9.52 -11.58
CA GLU A 18 2.00 -10.09 -11.72
C GLU A 18 2.49 -10.14 -13.17
N ARG A 19 1.60 -9.93 -14.15
CA ARG A 19 1.95 -9.88 -15.58
C ARG A 19 2.06 -8.45 -16.09
N GLY A 20 1.94 -7.44 -15.21
CA GLY A 20 1.99 -6.03 -15.60
C GLY A 20 0.71 -5.50 -16.24
N GLU A 21 -0.40 -6.21 -16.10
CA GLU A 21 -1.69 -5.79 -16.63
C GLU A 21 -2.45 -4.94 -15.61
N GLU A 22 -3.11 -3.87 -16.07
CA GLU A 22 -3.88 -2.98 -15.20
C GLU A 22 -5.07 -3.70 -14.58
N VAL A 23 -5.20 -3.61 -13.26
CA VAL A 23 -6.32 -4.13 -12.49
C VAL A 23 -7.21 -2.99 -12.02
N TRP A 24 -6.59 -1.88 -11.60
CA TRP A 24 -7.29 -0.73 -11.04
C TRP A 24 -6.42 0.52 -11.15
N HIS A 25 -7.03 1.69 -11.20
CA HIS A 25 -6.29 2.94 -11.06
C HIS A 25 -7.13 3.98 -10.33
N TYR A 26 -6.45 4.94 -9.73
CA TYR A 26 -7.09 6.05 -9.01
C TYR A 26 -6.13 7.24 -8.94
N ASN A 27 -6.70 8.41 -8.70
CA ASN A 27 -5.93 9.63 -8.49
C ASN A 27 -5.63 9.81 -7.00
N ALA A 28 -4.45 10.33 -6.69
CA ALA A 28 -4.02 10.55 -5.32
C ALA A 28 -3.26 11.88 -5.21
N GLU A 29 -3.39 12.51 -4.05
CA GLU A 29 -2.69 13.75 -3.73
C GLU A 29 -1.27 13.44 -3.25
N ILE A 30 -0.28 14.11 -3.82
CA ILE A 30 1.13 13.95 -3.40
C ILE A 30 1.33 14.69 -2.07
N ILE A 31 1.77 13.96 -1.05
CA ILE A 31 2.05 14.49 0.28
C ILE A 31 3.54 14.75 0.45
N GLU A 32 4.38 13.82 -0.03
CA GLU A 32 5.83 13.91 0.13
C GLU A 32 6.52 13.12 -0.97
N ASN A 33 7.68 13.61 -1.42
CA ASN A 33 8.55 12.92 -2.36
C ASN A 33 9.94 12.73 -1.75
N GLY A 34 10.50 11.56 -1.94
CA GLY A 34 11.89 11.28 -1.60
C GLY A 34 12.65 10.75 -2.81
N ALA A 35 13.92 10.40 -2.62
CA ALA A 35 14.75 9.85 -3.68
C ALA A 35 14.22 8.49 -4.19
N ASN A 36 13.68 7.67 -3.29
CA ASN A 36 13.26 6.30 -3.59
C ASN A 36 11.81 6.02 -3.23
N PHE A 37 11.03 7.05 -2.91
CA PHE A 37 9.63 6.86 -2.54
C PHE A 37 8.76 8.06 -2.92
N VAL A 38 7.49 7.83 -2.98
CA VAL A 38 6.46 8.86 -2.98
C VAL A 38 5.39 8.49 -1.96
N CYS A 39 4.95 9.50 -1.19
CA CYS A 39 3.82 9.36 -0.27
C CYS A 39 2.64 10.10 -0.85
N VAL A 40 1.50 9.43 -0.97
CA VAL A 40 0.27 10.00 -1.50
C VAL A 40 -0.88 9.77 -0.53
N ARG A 41 -1.95 10.54 -0.71
CA ARG A 41 -3.17 10.38 0.05
C ARG A 41 -4.35 10.24 -0.89
N ALA A 42 -5.21 9.25 -0.63
CA ALA A 42 -6.42 9.02 -1.38
C ALA A 42 -7.55 8.64 -0.44
N LEU A 43 -8.78 8.88 -0.86
CA LEU A 43 -9.95 8.39 -0.15
C LEU A 43 -10.36 7.04 -0.73
N PHE A 44 -10.77 6.12 0.13
CA PHE A 44 -11.28 4.83 -0.35
C PHE A 44 -12.61 5.03 -1.08
N VAL A 45 -12.65 4.61 -2.34
CA VAL A 45 -13.82 4.71 -3.22
C VAL A 45 -14.06 3.41 -3.98
N GLY A 46 -13.98 2.29 -3.28
CA GLY A 46 -14.22 0.98 -3.88
C GLY A 46 -15.60 0.85 -4.52
N ARG A 47 -15.83 -0.24 -5.26
CA ARG A 47 -17.11 -0.54 -5.92
C ARG A 47 -18.27 -0.69 -4.94
N ARG A 48 -17.96 -1.04 -3.69
CA ARG A 48 -18.92 -1.17 -2.59
C ARG A 48 -18.63 -0.13 -1.54
N ASP A 49 -19.63 0.22 -0.74
CA ASP A 49 -19.46 1.16 0.37
C ASP A 49 -18.57 0.60 1.46
N GLU A 50 -18.49 -0.73 1.57
CA GLU A 50 -17.68 -1.43 2.56
C GLU A 50 -17.01 -2.65 1.91
N VAL A 51 -15.70 -2.81 2.17
CA VAL A 51 -14.93 -3.97 1.75
C VAL A 51 -14.16 -4.51 2.95
N ARG A 52 -14.20 -5.83 3.15
CA ARG A 52 -13.47 -6.51 4.23
C ARG A 52 -12.28 -7.27 3.68
N SER A 53 -11.14 -7.15 4.36
CA SER A 53 -9.93 -7.89 4.04
C SER A 53 -9.25 -8.25 5.35
N GLY A 54 -9.30 -9.53 5.73
CA GLY A 54 -8.87 -9.95 7.06
C GLY A 54 -9.67 -9.24 8.15
N PHE A 55 -8.99 -8.65 9.13
CA PHE A 55 -9.65 -7.85 10.16
C PHE A 55 -10.02 -6.43 9.67
N MET A 56 -9.44 -5.98 8.57
CA MET A 56 -9.60 -4.62 8.08
C MET A 56 -10.93 -4.43 7.37
N VAL A 57 -11.64 -3.36 7.74
CA VAL A 57 -12.88 -2.96 7.09
C VAL A 57 -12.66 -1.61 6.44
N PHE A 58 -12.64 -1.59 5.12
CA PHE A 58 -12.53 -0.37 4.34
C PHE A 58 -13.92 0.18 4.06
N ARG A 59 -14.14 1.44 4.40
CA ARG A 59 -15.41 2.13 4.10
C ARG A 59 -15.14 3.31 3.19
N ARG A 60 -16.15 3.64 2.37
CA ARG A 60 -16.09 4.81 1.51
C ARG A 60 -15.76 6.03 2.35
N GLY A 61 -14.75 6.80 1.93
CA GLY A 61 -14.28 7.98 2.65
C GLY A 61 -13.18 7.73 3.67
N ASP A 62 -12.79 6.47 3.90
CA ASP A 62 -11.60 6.19 4.72
C ASP A 62 -10.37 6.81 4.05
N VAL A 63 -9.46 7.33 4.88
CA VAL A 63 -8.26 8.02 4.40
C VAL A 63 -7.14 7.02 4.28
N MET A 64 -6.60 6.90 3.07
CA MET A 64 -5.47 6.03 2.74
C MET A 64 -4.24 6.89 2.53
N THR A 65 -3.24 6.78 3.40
CA THR A 65 -1.93 7.38 3.19
C THR A 65 -1.00 6.28 2.72
N GLU A 66 -0.41 6.44 1.54
CA GLU A 66 0.23 5.35 0.82
C GLU A 66 1.66 5.70 0.48
N TRP A 67 2.60 4.84 0.88
CA TRP A 67 4.01 4.96 0.54
C TRP A 67 4.37 3.92 -0.51
N PHE A 68 4.83 4.38 -1.68
CA PHE A 68 5.32 3.53 -2.77
C PHE A 68 6.83 3.69 -2.89
N PHE A 69 7.53 2.56 -3.04
CA PHE A 69 9.00 2.53 -3.08
C PHE A 69 9.49 1.94 -4.39
N ASN A 70 10.54 2.52 -4.96
CA ASN A 70 11.16 1.97 -6.17
C ASN A 70 12.33 1.03 -5.87
N ASP A 71 12.68 0.85 -4.60
CA ASP A 71 13.80 0.02 -4.14
C ASP A 71 13.38 -1.06 -3.12
N ARG A 72 12.09 -1.31 -2.98
CA ARG A 72 11.54 -2.29 -2.04
C ARG A 72 10.40 -3.06 -2.69
N TRP A 73 10.20 -4.29 -2.23
CA TRP A 73 9.16 -5.20 -2.75
C TRP A 73 7.86 -5.13 -1.96
N TYR A 74 7.52 -3.95 -1.47
CA TYR A 74 6.25 -3.70 -0.76
C TYR A 74 5.87 -2.24 -0.86
N ASN A 75 4.59 -1.96 -0.65
CA ASN A 75 4.11 -0.63 -0.32
C ASN A 75 3.50 -0.66 1.09
N ILE A 76 3.22 0.51 1.64
CA ILE A 76 2.62 0.64 2.98
C ILE A 76 1.42 1.56 2.86
N PHE A 77 0.23 1.08 3.24
CA PHE A 77 -0.99 1.86 3.27
C PHE A 77 -1.44 2.03 4.72
N ARG A 78 -1.43 3.27 5.20
CA ARG A 78 -2.00 3.64 6.49
C ARG A 78 -3.47 3.92 6.29
N VAL A 79 -4.33 3.24 7.05
CA VAL A 79 -5.78 3.33 6.90
C VAL A 79 -6.38 4.01 8.12
N GLN A 80 -7.05 5.15 7.91
CA GLN A 80 -7.75 5.89 8.94
C GLN A 80 -9.23 5.95 8.66
N ASP A 81 -10.03 5.86 9.72
CA ASP A 81 -11.47 6.06 9.65
C ASP A 81 -11.77 7.48 9.16
N GLY A 82 -12.58 7.59 8.09
CA GLY A 82 -12.92 8.88 7.49
C GLY A 82 -13.81 9.76 8.38
N ALA A 83 -14.50 9.17 9.35
CA ALA A 83 -15.42 9.90 10.23
C ALA A 83 -14.70 10.54 11.42
N ASN A 84 -13.73 9.84 12.02
CA ASN A 84 -13.09 10.28 13.27
C ASN A 84 -11.55 10.31 13.23
N GLY A 85 -10.94 9.89 12.11
CA GLY A 85 -9.49 9.88 11.95
C GLY A 85 -8.76 8.78 12.72
N ALA A 86 -9.47 7.88 13.37
CA ALA A 86 -8.84 6.80 14.13
C ALA A 86 -8.07 5.85 13.21
N LEU A 87 -6.91 5.40 13.66
CA LEU A 87 -6.13 4.42 12.93
C LEU A 87 -6.85 3.07 12.91
N LYS A 88 -7.13 2.56 11.71
CA LYS A 88 -7.67 1.21 11.54
C LYS A 88 -6.57 0.17 11.44
N GLY A 89 -5.37 0.58 11.05
CA GLY A 89 -4.21 -0.26 10.89
C GLY A 89 -3.45 0.08 9.62
N PHE A 90 -2.53 -0.81 9.25
CA PHE A 90 -1.77 -0.70 8.00
C PHE A 90 -2.08 -1.89 7.11
N TYR A 91 -2.18 -1.63 5.83
CA TYR A 91 -2.33 -2.65 4.80
C TYR A 91 -1.11 -2.55 3.88
N CYS A 92 -0.28 -3.57 3.88
CA CYS A 92 0.96 -3.58 3.10
C CYS A 92 0.85 -4.64 2.01
N ASN A 93 0.91 -4.21 0.74
CA ASN A 93 0.90 -5.13 -0.38
C ASN A 93 2.34 -5.54 -0.70
N ILE A 94 2.57 -6.82 -0.93
CA ILE A 94 3.84 -7.31 -1.48
C ILE A 94 3.77 -7.12 -2.99
N THR A 95 4.72 -6.37 -3.53
CA THR A 95 4.77 -5.98 -4.94
C THR A 95 6.20 -6.08 -5.45
N ARG A 96 6.37 -6.06 -6.77
CA ARG A 96 7.70 -5.72 -7.32
C ARG A 96 7.95 -4.23 -7.02
N PRO A 97 9.22 -3.77 -7.05
CA PRO A 97 9.51 -2.34 -6.85
C PRO A 97 8.66 -1.48 -7.75
N ALA A 98 8.05 -0.43 -7.19
CA ALA A 98 7.19 0.47 -7.93
C ALA A 98 7.99 1.29 -8.94
N GLN A 99 7.34 1.68 -10.02
CA GLN A 99 7.89 2.66 -10.96
C GLN A 99 7.28 4.02 -10.63
N LEU A 100 8.13 4.99 -10.35
CA LEU A 100 7.73 6.31 -9.90
C LEU A 100 8.07 7.36 -10.98
N SER A 101 7.09 8.20 -11.30
CA SER A 101 7.31 9.39 -12.10
C SER A 101 6.52 10.55 -11.49
N GLU A 102 6.63 11.74 -12.06
CA GLU A 102 5.95 12.92 -11.53
C GLU A 102 4.42 12.79 -11.53
N GLU A 103 3.88 12.06 -12.51
CA GLU A 103 2.43 11.97 -12.73
C GLU A 103 1.86 10.57 -12.51
N VAL A 104 2.71 9.55 -12.43
CA VAL A 104 2.26 8.15 -12.44
C VAL A 104 3.08 7.29 -11.50
N VAL A 105 2.38 6.44 -10.77
CA VAL A 105 2.97 5.34 -10.01
C VAL A 105 2.37 4.04 -10.54
N THR A 106 3.22 3.06 -10.82
CA THR A 106 2.77 1.70 -11.14
C THR A 106 3.36 0.71 -10.14
N ALA A 107 2.55 -0.24 -9.69
CA ALA A 107 2.99 -1.29 -8.78
C ALA A 107 2.38 -2.63 -9.20
N GLU A 108 3.24 -3.63 -9.41
CA GLU A 108 2.83 -5.00 -9.77
C GLU A 108 2.59 -5.81 -8.50
N ASP A 109 1.32 -6.09 -8.22
CA ASP A 109 0.87 -6.79 -7.02
C ASP A 109 1.15 -8.29 -7.14
N LEU A 110 1.72 -8.89 -6.09
CA LEU A 110 2.01 -10.32 -6.03
C LEU A 110 1.03 -11.08 -5.11
N ALA A 111 -0.13 -10.54 -4.84
CA ALA A 111 -1.22 -11.10 -4.05
C ALA A 111 -0.98 -11.15 -2.54
N LEU A 112 0.24 -11.47 -2.10
CA LEU A 112 0.56 -11.60 -0.67
C LEU A 112 0.42 -10.25 0.03
N ASP A 113 -0.34 -10.20 1.13
CA ASP A 113 -0.58 -8.98 1.89
C ASP A 113 -0.20 -9.14 3.35
N VAL A 114 0.32 -8.08 3.94
CA VAL A 114 0.66 -8.01 5.36
C VAL A 114 -0.22 -6.94 6.01
N LEU A 115 -1.09 -7.36 6.91
CA LEU A 115 -1.96 -6.47 7.68
C LEU A 115 -1.38 -6.26 9.06
N VAL A 116 -1.42 -5.01 9.53
CA VAL A 116 -0.91 -4.64 10.86
C VAL A 116 -2.02 -3.94 11.62
N ALA A 117 -2.46 -4.55 12.73
CA ALA A 117 -3.46 -3.96 13.61
C ALA A 117 -2.88 -2.77 14.38
N PRO A 118 -3.72 -1.87 14.91
CA PRO A 118 -3.24 -0.71 15.67
C PRO A 118 -2.33 -1.05 16.87
N ASN A 119 -2.47 -2.26 17.43
CA ASN A 119 -1.59 -2.73 18.51
C ASN A 119 -0.29 -3.38 18.03
N GLY A 120 -0.07 -3.45 16.70
CA GLY A 120 1.11 -4.05 16.10
C GLY A 120 0.99 -5.53 15.76
N GLU A 121 -0.15 -6.15 15.99
CA GLU A 121 -0.38 -7.55 15.61
C GLU A 121 -0.39 -7.70 14.09
N ILE A 122 0.33 -8.69 13.58
CA ILE A 122 0.54 -8.91 12.15
C ILE A 122 -0.26 -10.11 11.66
N THR A 123 -0.96 -9.94 10.54
CA THR A 123 -1.71 -11.01 9.88
C THR A 123 -1.28 -11.08 8.41
N LEU A 124 -0.96 -12.27 7.93
CA LEU A 124 -0.67 -12.53 6.51
C LEU A 124 -1.94 -12.95 5.80
N LEU A 125 -2.18 -12.42 4.60
CA LEU A 125 -3.33 -12.78 3.75
C LEU A 125 -2.86 -13.28 2.39
N ASP A 126 -3.68 -14.17 1.81
CA ASP A 126 -3.57 -14.63 0.42
C ASP A 126 -2.31 -15.42 0.11
N GLU A 127 -1.78 -16.17 1.08
CA GLU A 127 -0.63 -17.06 0.87
C GLU A 127 -0.92 -18.11 -0.20
N GLU A 128 -2.12 -18.68 -0.22
CA GLU A 128 -2.50 -19.71 -1.21
C GLU A 128 -2.52 -19.14 -2.62
N GLU A 129 -3.05 -17.93 -2.79
CA GLU A 129 -3.06 -17.24 -4.08
C GLU A 129 -1.64 -16.95 -4.54
N PHE A 130 -0.78 -16.49 -3.63
CA PHE A 130 0.64 -16.25 -3.92
C PHE A 130 1.35 -17.53 -4.36
N GLU A 131 1.14 -18.63 -3.64
CA GLU A 131 1.78 -19.92 -3.96
C GLU A 131 1.31 -20.46 -5.32
N ALA A 132 0.10 -20.16 -5.73
CA ALA A 132 -0.45 -20.57 -7.02
C ALA A 132 0.02 -19.71 -8.21
N MET A 133 0.63 -18.55 -7.95
CA MET A 133 1.11 -17.66 -9.02
C MET A 133 2.30 -18.26 -9.76
N PRO A 134 2.38 -18.09 -11.09
CA PRO A 134 3.53 -18.56 -11.89
C PRO A 134 4.69 -17.59 -11.78
N LEU A 135 5.27 -17.45 -10.58
CA LEU A 135 6.39 -16.57 -10.30
C LEU A 135 7.71 -17.34 -10.37
N SER A 136 8.79 -16.64 -10.70
CA SER A 136 10.14 -17.21 -10.65
C SER A 136 10.54 -17.49 -9.19
N ALA A 137 11.51 -18.37 -8.99
CA ALA A 137 12.06 -18.63 -7.67
C ALA A 137 12.67 -17.36 -7.06
N GLU A 138 13.30 -16.53 -7.89
CA GLU A 138 13.87 -15.25 -7.46
C GLU A 138 12.78 -14.29 -6.94
N ASP A 139 11.69 -14.14 -7.67
CA ASP A 139 10.57 -13.27 -7.26
C ASP A 139 9.95 -13.76 -5.95
N ARG A 140 9.80 -15.07 -5.78
CA ARG A 140 9.30 -15.67 -4.53
C ARG A 140 10.22 -15.37 -3.35
N THR A 141 11.53 -15.49 -3.55
CA THR A 141 12.52 -15.19 -2.53
C THR A 141 12.45 -13.71 -2.13
N GLN A 142 12.36 -12.82 -3.10
CA GLN A 142 12.22 -11.38 -2.84
C GLN A 142 10.94 -11.05 -2.09
N ALA A 143 9.83 -11.68 -2.47
CA ALA A 143 8.54 -11.47 -1.83
C ALA A 143 8.58 -11.87 -0.34
N TRP A 144 9.12 -13.04 -0.03
CA TRP A 144 9.23 -13.49 1.36
C TRP A 144 10.21 -12.64 2.17
N ALA A 145 11.31 -12.19 1.55
CA ALA A 145 12.24 -11.26 2.18
C ALA A 145 11.53 -9.93 2.52
N ALA A 146 10.64 -9.45 1.66
CA ALA A 146 9.86 -8.25 1.90
C ALA A 146 8.93 -8.40 3.11
N VAL A 147 8.29 -9.57 3.25
CA VAL A 147 7.46 -9.87 4.43
C VAL A 147 8.28 -9.76 5.71
N GLU A 148 9.47 -10.34 5.74
CA GLU A 148 10.35 -10.28 6.91
C GLU A 148 10.84 -8.86 7.20
N GLN A 149 11.15 -8.09 6.17
CA GLN A 149 11.52 -6.67 6.33
C GLN A 149 10.38 -5.86 6.95
N LEU A 150 9.15 -6.07 6.51
CA LEU A 150 7.98 -5.41 7.08
C LEU A 150 7.79 -5.79 8.56
N LYS A 151 7.88 -7.08 8.88
CA LYS A 151 7.76 -7.55 10.26
C LYS A 151 8.79 -6.89 11.18
N GLN A 152 10.04 -6.80 10.72
CA GLN A 152 11.12 -6.16 11.50
C GLN A 152 10.83 -4.67 11.73
N ARG A 153 10.34 -3.97 10.70
CA ARG A 153 9.99 -2.55 10.81
C ARG A 153 8.83 -2.32 11.77
N VAL A 154 7.83 -3.20 11.75
CA VAL A 154 6.69 -3.13 12.67
C VAL A 154 7.16 -3.34 14.11
N VAL A 155 7.95 -4.37 14.36
CA VAL A 155 8.47 -4.66 15.71
C VAL A 155 9.33 -3.51 16.24
N ALA A 156 10.18 -2.95 15.38
CA ALA A 156 11.07 -1.83 15.74
C ALA A 156 10.34 -0.48 15.79
N ARG A 157 9.07 -0.42 15.40
CA ARG A 157 8.29 0.84 15.28
C ARG A 157 8.98 1.87 14.40
N THR A 158 9.63 1.41 13.33
CA THR A 158 10.22 2.28 12.32
C THR A 158 9.11 3.03 11.58
N PRO A 159 9.21 4.35 11.35
CA PRO A 159 8.16 5.09 10.65
C PRO A 159 7.79 4.44 9.30
N PRO A 160 6.48 4.40 8.95
CA PRO A 160 5.33 5.01 9.63
C PRO A 160 4.72 4.20 10.76
N PHE A 161 5.36 3.11 11.18
CA PHE A 161 4.82 2.22 12.23
C PHE A 161 5.06 2.74 13.64
N ASP A 162 5.67 3.91 13.79
CA ASP A 162 5.95 4.52 15.08
C ASP A 162 4.70 4.97 15.85
N GLU A 163 3.55 5.07 15.19
CA GLU A 163 2.29 5.39 15.85
C GLU A 163 1.55 4.17 16.42
N LEU A 164 2.05 2.95 16.16
CA LEU A 164 1.44 1.74 16.68
C LEU A 164 1.56 1.66 18.20
N GLY A 165 0.50 1.12 18.84
CA GLY A 165 0.51 0.81 20.26
C GLY A 165 1.34 -0.43 20.57
N HIS A 166 1.47 -0.73 21.85
CA HIS A 166 2.22 -1.88 22.39
C HIS A 166 1.29 -2.91 22.99
#